data_a86a506b1c3689dca818a831026c15ad
#
_entry.id   a86a506b1c3689dca818a831026c15ad
#
_cell.length_a   1.000
_cell.length_b   1.000
_cell.length_c   1.000
_cell.angle_alpha   90.00
_cell.angle_beta   90.00
_cell.angle_gamma   90.00
#
_symmetry.space_group_name_H-M   'P 1'
#
loop_
_entity.id
_entity.type
_entity.pdbx_description
1 polymer ?
#
loop_
_entity_poly.entity_id
_entity_poly.type
_entity_poly.pdbx_seq_one_letter_code
_entity_poly.pdbx_strand_id
1 'polypeptide(L)'
;NLFSSRNFELTEDYSNILNLTIEEAGFERGDYELVKGDICETSKDFVSKRPGLKISLLYMDLDVEIPTYEALESFWPNVSKGGIIVLDEYGYHQWSESIGVDRFVDKHKLRVLPLSHNAPTAYIIKE
;
A
#
# COMPACT_ATOMS: atom_id res chain seq x y z
N ASN A 1 2.98 22.49 1.73
CA ASN A 1 3.52 21.20 1.24
C ASN A 1 2.38 20.43 0.58
N LEU A 2 2.27 20.51 -0.75
CA LEU A 2 1.16 19.93 -1.55
C LEU A 2 1.05 18.41 -1.39
N PHE A 3 2.10 17.73 -0.93
CA PHE A 3 2.18 16.27 -0.80
C PHE A 3 1.94 15.73 0.61
N SER A 4 1.62 16.59 1.58
CA SER A 4 1.30 16.17 2.96
C SER A 4 -0.19 16.18 3.27
N SER A 5 -1.05 16.64 2.35
CA SER A 5 -2.47 16.78 2.60
C SER A 5 -3.27 15.57 2.07
N ARG A 6 -4.33 15.21 2.80
CA ARG A 6 -5.35 14.22 2.40
C ARG A 6 -6.07 14.53 1.08
N ASN A 7 -5.74 15.63 0.41
CA ASN A 7 -6.51 16.19 -0.71
C ASN A 7 -5.85 15.93 -2.06
N PHE A 8 -5.36 14.71 -2.29
CA PHE A 8 -5.05 14.27 -3.65
C PHE A 8 -6.35 13.73 -4.26
N GLU A 9 -7.19 14.62 -4.77
CA GLU A 9 -8.39 14.23 -5.52
C GLU A 9 -8.00 13.96 -6.97
N LEU A 10 -8.14 12.70 -7.39
CA LEU A 10 -8.18 12.37 -8.82
C LEU A 10 -9.46 12.97 -9.40
N THR A 11 -9.33 13.92 -10.32
CA THR A 11 -10.46 14.58 -10.96
C THR A 11 -11.17 13.71 -11.99
N GLU A 12 -10.60 12.55 -12.35
CA GLU A 12 -11.10 11.63 -13.37
C GLU A 12 -11.22 10.20 -12.82
N ASP A 13 -12.20 9.46 -13.35
CA ASP A 13 -12.40 8.06 -13.02
C ASP A 13 -11.62 7.14 -13.98
N TYR A 14 -10.49 6.67 -13.54
CA TYR A 14 -9.63 5.76 -14.31
C TYR A 14 -10.01 4.29 -14.22
N SER A 15 -11.09 3.94 -13.52
CA SER A 15 -11.48 2.52 -13.29
C SER A 15 -11.65 1.73 -14.58
N ASN A 16 -12.22 2.34 -15.63
CA ASN A 16 -12.39 1.68 -16.91
C ASN A 16 -11.05 1.40 -17.61
N ILE A 17 -10.14 2.36 -17.58
CA ILE A 17 -8.79 2.22 -18.18
C ILE A 17 -8.02 1.13 -17.44
N LEU A 18 -8.06 1.13 -16.11
CA LEU A 18 -7.41 0.11 -15.29
C LEU A 18 -7.97 -1.29 -15.57
N ASN A 19 -9.30 -1.44 -15.65
CA ASN A 19 -9.90 -2.71 -15.99
C ASN A 19 -9.41 -3.23 -17.35
N LEU A 20 -9.42 -2.39 -18.38
CA LEU A 20 -8.94 -2.77 -19.71
C LEU A 20 -7.47 -3.17 -19.68
N THR A 21 -6.62 -2.40 -19.00
CA THR A 21 -5.18 -2.68 -18.88
C THR A 21 -4.92 -4.01 -18.18
N ILE A 22 -5.66 -4.32 -17.12
CA ILE A 22 -5.51 -5.56 -16.37
C ILE A 22 -6.00 -6.76 -17.22
N GLU A 23 -7.12 -6.61 -17.93
CA GLU A 23 -7.66 -7.64 -18.84
C GLU A 23 -6.70 -7.89 -20.03
N GLU A 24 -6.11 -6.83 -20.61
CA GLU A 24 -5.08 -6.96 -21.64
C GLU A 24 -3.80 -7.65 -21.15
N ALA A 25 -3.49 -7.53 -19.87
CA ALA A 25 -2.39 -8.26 -19.22
C ALA A 25 -2.72 -9.74 -18.96
N GLY A 26 -3.93 -10.19 -19.27
CA GLY A 26 -4.34 -11.59 -19.21
C GLY A 26 -5.05 -12.01 -17.93
N PHE A 27 -5.48 -11.07 -17.10
CA PHE A 27 -6.26 -11.36 -15.89
C PHE A 27 -7.76 -11.30 -16.17
N GLU A 28 -8.53 -12.20 -15.57
CA GLU A 28 -9.99 -12.19 -15.64
C GLU A 28 -10.58 -11.35 -14.48
N ARG A 29 -11.82 -10.87 -14.65
CA ARG A 29 -12.48 -10.04 -13.62
C ARG A 29 -12.67 -10.72 -12.26
N GLY A 30 -12.57 -12.02 -12.18
CA GLY A 30 -12.59 -12.76 -10.92
C GLY A 30 -11.26 -12.81 -10.18
N ASP A 31 -10.16 -12.43 -10.83
CA ASP A 31 -8.81 -12.50 -10.29
C ASP A 31 -8.41 -11.26 -9.48
N TYR A 32 -9.14 -10.16 -9.65
CA TYR A 32 -8.82 -8.88 -9.01
C TYR A 32 -10.07 -8.08 -8.62
N GLU A 33 -9.88 -7.10 -7.76
CA GLU A 33 -10.91 -6.15 -7.34
C GLU A 33 -10.32 -4.74 -7.32
N LEU A 34 -10.99 -3.78 -7.97
CA LEU A 34 -10.67 -2.36 -7.85
C LEU A 34 -11.53 -1.73 -6.76
N VAL A 35 -10.89 -1.19 -5.74
CA VAL A 35 -11.56 -0.51 -4.63
C VAL A 35 -11.37 0.99 -4.77
N LYS A 36 -12.41 1.70 -5.21
CA LYS A 36 -12.39 3.15 -5.39
C LYS A 36 -12.66 3.86 -4.07
N GLY A 37 -11.89 4.90 -3.78
CA GLY A 37 -12.10 5.79 -2.63
C GLY A 37 -10.81 6.19 -1.91
N ASP A 38 -10.96 6.93 -0.83
CA ASP A 38 -9.84 7.27 0.06
C ASP A 38 -9.36 6.01 0.80
N ILE A 39 -8.09 5.67 0.63
CA ILE A 39 -7.52 4.46 1.23
C ILE A 39 -7.55 4.50 2.76
N CYS A 40 -7.53 5.67 3.38
CA CYS A 40 -7.66 5.82 4.82
C CYS A 40 -8.98 5.24 5.36
N GLU A 41 -10.02 5.25 4.53
CA GLU A 41 -11.35 4.71 4.87
C GLU A 41 -11.55 3.33 4.23
N THR A 42 -11.22 3.20 2.94
CA THR A 42 -11.49 1.97 2.19
C THR A 42 -10.67 0.79 2.67
N SER A 43 -9.44 1.00 3.17
CA SER A 43 -8.62 -0.08 3.75
C SER A 43 -9.27 -0.70 4.98
N LYS A 44 -9.82 0.13 5.87
CA LYS A 44 -10.52 -0.30 7.10
C LYS A 44 -11.80 -1.07 6.75
N ASP A 45 -12.59 -0.51 5.83
CA ASP A 45 -13.83 -1.13 5.37
C ASP A 45 -13.56 -2.48 4.67
N PHE A 46 -12.53 -2.53 3.82
CA PHE A 46 -12.12 -3.73 3.12
C PHE A 46 -11.78 -4.87 4.07
N VAL A 47 -10.96 -4.61 5.09
CA VAL A 47 -10.56 -5.60 6.09
C VAL A 47 -11.76 -6.02 6.95
N SER A 48 -12.58 -5.06 7.40
CA SER A 48 -13.73 -5.35 8.26
C SER A 48 -14.75 -6.29 7.62
N LYS A 49 -14.93 -6.19 6.30
CA LYS A 49 -15.84 -7.04 5.52
C LYS A 49 -15.26 -8.41 5.18
N ARG A 50 -13.98 -8.65 5.48
CA ARG A 50 -13.25 -9.88 5.10
C ARG A 50 -12.50 -10.49 6.29
N PRO A 51 -13.21 -11.04 7.30
CA PRO A 51 -12.59 -11.54 8.53
C PRO A 51 -11.59 -12.68 8.30
N GLY A 52 -11.67 -13.36 7.16
CA GLY A 52 -10.74 -14.44 6.76
C GLY A 52 -9.59 -13.97 5.86
N LEU A 53 -9.47 -12.66 5.60
CA LEU A 53 -8.43 -12.13 4.72
C LEU A 53 -7.04 -12.52 5.20
N LYS A 54 -6.23 -13.04 4.29
CA LYS A 54 -4.80 -13.32 4.47
C LYS A 54 -4.02 -12.67 3.32
N ILE A 55 -3.06 -11.85 3.67
CA ILE A 55 -2.23 -11.12 2.73
C ILE A 55 -0.84 -11.76 2.72
N SER A 56 -0.40 -12.27 1.59
CA SER A 56 0.96 -12.79 1.39
C SER A 56 1.92 -11.73 0.85
N LEU A 57 1.40 -10.80 0.05
CA LEU A 57 2.13 -9.66 -0.50
C LEU A 57 1.28 -8.40 -0.39
N LEU A 58 1.82 -7.38 0.23
CA LEU A 58 1.24 -6.03 0.28
C LEU A 58 2.22 -5.07 -0.39
N TYR A 59 1.83 -4.48 -1.52
CA TYR A 59 2.62 -3.49 -2.23
C TYR A 59 2.10 -2.10 -1.88
N MET A 60 2.96 -1.27 -1.30
CA MET A 60 2.65 0.10 -0.88
C MET A 60 3.30 1.08 -1.83
N ASP A 61 2.48 1.90 -2.48
CA ASP A 61 2.86 2.89 -3.48
C ASP A 61 1.81 4.02 -3.43
N LEU A 62 1.91 4.86 -2.43
CA LEU A 62 0.92 5.91 -2.11
C LEU A 62 1.53 7.32 -2.05
N ASP A 63 2.86 7.45 -2.16
CA ASP A 63 3.62 8.70 -2.20
C ASP A 63 3.48 9.61 -0.97
N VAL A 64 2.44 9.46 -0.15
CA VAL A 64 2.09 10.40 0.92
C VAL A 64 1.98 9.75 2.30
N GLU A 65 2.42 10.45 3.35
CA GLU A 65 2.59 9.95 4.71
C GLU A 65 1.33 9.32 5.31
N ILE A 66 0.23 10.09 5.37
CA ILE A 66 -0.96 9.67 6.12
C ILE A 66 -1.63 8.45 5.49
N PRO A 67 -1.93 8.41 4.19
CA PRO A 67 -2.48 7.23 3.54
C PRO A 67 -1.61 5.99 3.71
N THR A 68 -0.29 6.12 3.59
CA THR A 68 0.65 5.01 3.77
C THR A 68 0.58 4.46 5.20
N TYR A 69 0.64 5.31 6.21
CA TYR A 69 0.56 4.88 7.61
C TYR A 69 -0.79 4.20 7.92
N GLU A 70 -1.90 4.82 7.52
CA GLU A 70 -3.25 4.30 7.78
C GLU A 70 -3.50 2.95 7.06
N ALA A 71 -3.05 2.82 5.82
CA ALA A 71 -3.17 1.56 5.07
C ALA A 71 -2.32 0.45 5.69
N LEU A 72 -1.07 0.74 6.06
CA LEU A 72 -0.20 -0.21 6.76
C LEU A 72 -0.83 -0.71 8.06
N GLU A 73 -1.35 0.20 8.91
CA GLU A 73 -2.02 -0.17 10.15
C GLU A 73 -3.27 -1.03 9.89
N SER A 74 -4.04 -0.70 8.88
CA SER A 74 -5.27 -1.43 8.54
C SER A 74 -4.99 -2.86 8.07
N PHE A 75 -3.98 -3.05 7.22
CA PHE A 75 -3.69 -4.35 6.62
C PHE A 75 -2.75 -5.22 7.44
N TRP A 76 -1.92 -4.63 8.31
CA TRP A 76 -0.92 -5.34 9.10
C TRP A 76 -1.44 -6.59 9.83
N PRO A 77 -2.58 -6.55 10.54
CA PRO A 77 -3.10 -7.72 11.21
C PRO A 77 -3.36 -8.91 10.28
N ASN A 78 -3.70 -8.63 9.02
CA ASN A 78 -4.06 -9.62 8.01
C ASN A 78 -2.88 -10.09 7.16
N VAL A 79 -1.72 -9.45 7.24
CA VAL A 79 -0.49 -9.97 6.62
C VAL A 79 -0.12 -11.28 7.31
N SER A 80 0.08 -12.34 6.53
CA SER A 80 0.44 -13.67 7.06
C SER A 80 1.87 -13.68 7.60
N LYS A 81 2.18 -14.59 8.51
CA LYS A 81 3.57 -14.89 8.88
C LYS A 81 4.35 -15.30 7.63
N GLY A 82 5.54 -14.72 7.44
CA GLY A 82 6.33 -14.88 6.21
C GLY A 82 5.82 -14.02 5.04
N GLY A 83 4.70 -13.35 5.20
CA GLY A 83 4.19 -12.40 4.20
C GLY A 83 5.10 -11.17 4.09
N ILE A 84 5.10 -10.57 2.91
CA ILE A 84 6.01 -9.48 2.54
C ILE A 84 5.21 -8.19 2.34
N ILE A 85 5.70 -7.10 2.91
CA ILE A 85 5.29 -5.74 2.55
C ILE A 85 6.41 -5.14 1.69
N VAL A 86 6.09 -4.75 0.46
CA VAL A 86 6.99 -3.99 -0.42
C VAL A 86 6.64 -2.52 -0.28
N LEU A 87 7.68 -1.71 -0.09
CA LEU A 87 7.61 -0.27 0.11
C LEU A 87 8.26 0.38 -1.12
N ASP A 88 7.44 0.96 -1.97
CA ASP A 88 7.94 1.68 -3.13
C ASP A 88 8.63 2.97 -2.69
N GLU A 89 9.66 3.36 -3.40
CA GLU A 89 10.41 4.61 -3.18
C GLU A 89 10.80 4.94 -1.71
N TYR A 90 10.90 3.94 -0.84
CA TYR A 90 11.31 4.14 0.55
C TYR A 90 12.69 4.81 0.64
N GLY A 91 12.74 5.92 1.37
CA GLY A 91 13.95 6.74 1.46
C GLY A 91 14.13 7.73 0.31
N TYR A 92 13.21 7.79 -0.65
CA TYR A 92 13.22 8.79 -1.70
C TYR A 92 12.62 10.10 -1.18
N HIS A 93 13.48 11.08 -0.90
CA HIS A 93 13.15 12.30 -0.15
C HIS A 93 12.15 13.25 -0.82
N GLN A 94 11.74 13.03 -2.06
CA GLN A 94 10.73 13.84 -2.75
C GLN A 94 9.31 13.52 -2.27
N TRP A 95 9.09 12.33 -1.75
CA TRP A 95 7.79 11.86 -1.26
C TRP A 95 7.77 11.75 0.26
N SER A 96 6.61 11.91 0.86
CA SER A 96 6.44 11.78 2.31
C SER A 96 6.07 10.37 2.76
N GLU A 97 5.97 9.41 1.87
CA GLU A 97 5.63 8.01 2.14
C GLU A 97 6.54 7.40 3.21
N SER A 98 7.86 7.62 3.10
CA SER A 98 8.85 7.14 4.06
C SER A 98 8.56 7.54 5.50
N ILE A 99 7.97 8.72 5.73
CA ILE A 99 7.60 9.18 7.08
C ILE A 99 6.49 8.29 7.65
N GLY A 100 5.50 7.95 6.83
CA GLY A 100 4.42 7.03 7.21
C GLY A 100 4.93 5.63 7.52
N VAL A 101 5.87 5.15 6.69
CA VAL A 101 6.54 3.85 6.90
C VAL A 101 7.35 3.86 8.19
N ASP A 102 8.17 4.88 8.43
CA ASP A 102 9.01 4.97 9.63
C ASP A 102 8.19 4.97 10.91
N ARG A 103 7.08 5.72 10.94
CA ARG A 103 6.14 5.71 12.07
C ARG A 103 5.58 4.32 12.33
N PHE A 104 5.19 3.61 11.29
CA PHE A 104 4.68 2.24 11.38
C PHE A 104 5.75 1.26 11.87
N VAL A 105 6.93 1.31 11.30
CA VAL A 105 8.09 0.47 11.64
C VAL A 105 8.50 0.67 13.09
N ASP A 106 8.58 1.93 13.54
CA ASP A 106 8.92 2.26 14.93
C ASP A 106 7.89 1.74 15.92
N LYS A 107 6.61 1.88 15.61
CA LYS A 107 5.51 1.40 16.45
C LYS A 107 5.53 -0.10 16.62
N HIS A 108 5.71 -0.82 15.53
CA HIS A 108 5.65 -2.29 15.49
C HIS A 108 7.03 -2.96 15.69
N LYS A 109 8.11 -2.18 15.86
CA LYS A 109 9.49 -2.67 16.04
C LYS A 109 9.92 -3.59 14.90
N LEU A 110 9.63 -3.19 13.68
CA LEU A 110 9.90 -3.96 12.48
C LEU A 110 11.28 -3.62 11.90
N ARG A 111 11.74 -4.48 11.01
CA ARG A 111 12.97 -4.30 10.28
C ARG A 111 12.68 -4.06 8.80
N VAL A 112 13.16 -2.94 8.27
CA VAL A 112 13.14 -2.64 6.83
C VAL A 112 14.41 -3.18 6.20
N LEU A 113 14.26 -3.89 5.08
CA LEU A 113 15.34 -4.49 4.32
C LEU A 113 15.40 -3.86 2.92
N PRO A 114 16.57 -3.58 2.37
CA PRO A 114 16.69 -3.09 1.00
C PRO A 114 16.40 -4.19 0.00
N LEU A 115 15.64 -3.89 -1.05
CA LEU A 115 15.42 -4.82 -2.16
C LEU A 115 16.66 -4.89 -3.07
N SER A 116 17.25 -3.74 -3.38
CA SER A 116 18.46 -3.60 -4.18
C SER A 116 19.23 -2.36 -3.75
N HIS A 117 20.55 -2.39 -3.88
CA HIS A 117 21.39 -1.22 -3.58
C HIS A 117 21.21 -0.06 -4.60
N ASN A 118 20.57 -0.32 -5.73
CA ASN A 118 20.33 0.67 -6.78
C ASN A 118 18.88 1.17 -6.87
N ALA A 119 18.00 0.67 -6.00
CA ALA A 119 16.59 1.05 -6.02
C ALA A 119 16.16 1.57 -4.65
N PRO A 120 15.31 2.59 -4.59
CA PRO A 120 14.76 3.09 -3.34
C PRO A 120 13.78 2.09 -2.69
N THR A 121 13.33 1.09 -3.44
CA THR A 121 12.37 0.08 -2.97
C THR A 121 12.95 -0.77 -1.84
N ALA A 122 12.17 -0.93 -0.79
CA ALA A 122 12.52 -1.74 0.38
C ALA A 122 11.39 -2.73 0.71
N TYR A 123 11.61 -3.60 1.67
CA TYR A 123 10.58 -4.54 2.10
C TYR A 123 10.67 -4.91 3.58
N ILE A 124 9.55 -5.41 4.10
CA ILE A 124 9.41 -5.95 5.44
C ILE A 124 8.90 -7.39 5.33
N ILE A 125 9.47 -8.31 6.10
CA ILE A 125 8.94 -9.67 6.26
C ILE A 125 8.24 -9.73 7.61
N LYS A 126 7.00 -10.21 7.64
CA LYS A 126 6.28 -10.45 8.91
C LYS A 126 6.75 -11.76 9.54
N GLU A 127 7.39 -11.67 10.68
CA GLU A 127 7.85 -12.81 11.48
C GLU A 127 6.74 -13.44 12.35
#